data_4ca6fc86e55eb0d49c158c70aa5923a4
#
_entry.id   4ca6fc86e55eb0d49c158c70aa5923a4
#
_cell.length_a   1.000
_cell.length_b   1.000
_cell.length_c   1.000
_cell.angle_alpha   90.00
_cell.angle_beta   90.00
_cell.angle_gamma   90.00
#
_symmetry.space_group_name_H-M   'P 1'
#
loop_
_entity.id
_entity.type
_entity.pdbx_description
1 polymer ?
#
loop_
_entity_poly.entity_id
_entity_poly.type
_entity_poly.pdbx_seq_one_letter_code
_entity_poly.pdbx_strand_id
1 'polypeptide(L)'
;ACDAAALGIQHLQLQAGDNEQSDQTADMVAAFAGKVTGQWGTTVADQSGNEERVVYAPQTENLGGAGGFSAGVAKAYELGAAWFWVMDDDVAVLPDAIAKLAKWTDKHEVIQGSRFDYDGGPFYWQYDFIVPLGIPNPIAPAAFGPAGYRVMDTLCFEGGLFNRRVVTEIGLPDPRFFIYWDDTMYGYRASKVTNPIVVPDVILRRTREIGNWDIAGVRQLNSTSDMNRYHIMRNRGYMARYFMTYGDFRPLVFGLGTVLTAAKEVIRLVMVRS
;
A
#
# COMPACT_ATOMS: atom_id res chain seq x y z
N ALA A 1 19.10 9.07 11.77
CA ALA A 1 19.47 7.84 11.07
C ALA A 1 19.05 6.68 11.96
N CYS A 2 18.15 5.83 11.46
CA CYS A 2 17.78 4.62 12.18
C CYS A 2 18.96 3.67 12.10
N ASP A 3 19.50 3.24 13.24
CA ASP A 3 20.53 2.21 13.26
C ASP A 3 19.87 0.85 13.03
N ALA A 4 19.81 0.43 11.76
CA ALA A 4 19.21 -0.83 11.36
C ALA A 4 19.89 -2.03 12.07
N ALA A 5 21.18 -1.94 12.37
CA ALA A 5 21.92 -2.97 13.09
C ALA A 5 21.41 -3.12 14.54
N ALA A 6 21.05 -2.03 15.21
CA ALA A 6 20.49 -2.06 16.57
C ALA A 6 19.11 -2.72 16.62
N LEU A 7 18.42 -2.86 15.48
CA LEU A 7 17.13 -3.54 15.34
C LEU A 7 17.26 -4.98 14.83
N GLY A 8 18.49 -5.51 14.68
CA GLY A 8 18.72 -6.84 14.11
C GLY A 8 18.47 -6.92 12.60
N ILE A 9 18.30 -5.80 11.91
CA ILE A 9 18.12 -5.76 10.46
C ILE A 9 19.50 -5.87 9.81
N GLN A 10 19.83 -7.05 9.31
CA GLN A 10 21.12 -7.32 8.69
C GLN A 10 21.22 -6.80 7.25
N HIS A 11 20.07 -6.71 6.56
CA HIS A 11 19.99 -6.34 5.16
C HIS A 11 18.80 -5.38 4.94
N LEU A 12 19.08 -4.17 4.46
CA LEU A 12 18.07 -3.21 4.02
C LEU A 12 18.39 -2.79 2.59
N GLN A 13 17.49 -3.12 1.67
CA GLN A 13 17.57 -2.74 0.28
C GLN A 13 16.35 -1.93 -0.12
N LEU A 14 16.56 -0.85 -0.88
CA LEU A 14 15.52 -0.02 -1.46
C LEU A 14 15.36 -0.40 -2.93
N GLN A 15 14.13 -0.56 -3.37
CA GLN A 15 13.80 -0.74 -4.78
C GLN A 15 12.97 0.42 -5.28
N ALA A 16 13.45 1.10 -6.31
CA ALA A 16 12.74 2.17 -7.00
C ALA A 16 12.15 1.62 -8.29
N GLY A 17 10.84 1.35 -8.29
CA GLY A 17 10.08 1.00 -9.49
C GLY A 17 9.73 2.28 -10.27
N ASP A 18 9.92 2.26 -11.58
CA ASP A 18 9.60 3.40 -12.46
C ASP A 18 8.74 2.93 -13.63
N ASN A 19 7.49 3.39 -13.66
CA ASN A 19 6.53 3.07 -14.71
C ASN A 19 6.67 3.98 -15.96
N GLU A 20 7.38 5.11 -15.86
CA GLU A 20 7.49 6.10 -16.93
C GLU A 20 8.81 6.03 -17.68
N GLN A 21 9.82 5.32 -17.16
CA GLN A 21 11.18 5.21 -17.72
C GLN A 21 11.82 6.58 -17.95
N SER A 22 11.65 7.49 -17.03
CA SER A 22 12.15 8.84 -17.13
C SER A 22 13.67 8.86 -16.87
N ASP A 23 14.46 9.44 -17.77
CA ASP A 23 15.89 9.68 -17.55
C ASP A 23 16.13 10.48 -16.26
N GLN A 24 15.24 11.40 -15.94
CA GLN A 24 15.30 12.20 -14.71
C GLN A 24 15.15 11.29 -13.47
N THR A 25 14.23 10.34 -13.49
CA THR A 25 14.07 9.37 -12.39
C THR A 25 15.30 8.48 -12.26
N ALA A 26 15.84 8.00 -13.37
CA ALA A 26 17.06 7.18 -13.38
C ALA A 26 18.24 7.94 -12.76
N ASP A 27 18.46 9.20 -13.17
CA ASP A 27 19.53 10.04 -12.65
C ASP A 27 19.35 10.33 -11.15
N MET A 28 18.15 10.61 -10.70
CA MET A 28 17.84 10.84 -9.28
C MET A 28 18.12 9.58 -8.45
N VAL A 29 17.70 8.41 -8.93
CA VAL A 29 17.94 7.14 -8.24
C VAL A 29 19.42 6.83 -8.18
N ALA A 30 20.16 7.02 -9.28
CA ALA A 30 21.61 6.81 -9.33
C ALA A 30 22.37 7.76 -8.36
N ALA A 31 22.00 9.04 -8.33
CA ALA A 31 22.58 10.01 -7.39
C ALA A 31 22.29 9.63 -5.92
N PHE A 32 21.07 9.18 -5.64
CA PHE A 32 20.68 8.72 -4.30
C PHE A 32 21.42 7.44 -3.91
N ALA A 33 21.55 6.48 -4.83
CA ALA A 33 22.28 5.24 -4.61
C ALA A 33 23.74 5.51 -4.26
N GLY A 34 24.40 6.40 -5.02
CA GLY A 34 25.77 6.84 -4.72
C GLY A 34 25.92 7.48 -3.34
N LYS A 35 24.96 8.32 -2.95
CA LYS A 35 24.95 8.95 -1.61
C LYS A 35 24.78 7.92 -0.50
N VAL A 36 23.85 6.99 -0.66
CA VAL A 36 23.58 5.92 0.33
C VAL A 36 24.80 5.01 0.48
N THR A 37 25.37 4.57 -0.63
CA THR A 37 26.58 3.73 -0.62
C THR A 37 27.77 4.45 -0.02
N GLY A 38 27.96 5.74 -0.33
CA GLY A 38 29.04 6.56 0.24
C GLY A 38 28.87 6.77 1.76
N GLN A 39 27.66 6.82 2.26
CA GLN A 39 27.36 7.03 3.68
C GLN A 39 27.35 5.73 4.50
N TRP A 40 26.85 4.63 3.94
CA TRP A 40 26.58 3.39 4.68
C TRP A 40 27.35 2.16 4.14
N GLY A 41 28.14 2.33 3.09
CA GLY A 41 28.76 1.21 2.37
C GLY A 41 27.77 0.35 1.61
N THR A 42 28.23 -0.78 1.07
CA THR A 42 27.38 -1.81 0.50
C THR A 42 26.60 -2.54 1.60
N THR A 43 25.60 -3.28 1.22
CA THR A 43 24.85 -4.17 2.14
C THR A 43 25.38 -5.61 2.06
N VAL A 44 24.83 -6.52 2.85
CA VAL A 44 25.07 -7.95 2.68
C VAL A 44 24.50 -8.37 1.33
N ALA A 45 25.23 -9.20 0.59
CA ALA A 45 24.80 -9.72 -0.69
C ALA A 45 23.42 -10.41 -0.57
N ASP A 46 22.53 -10.06 -1.48
CA ASP A 46 21.24 -10.74 -1.63
C ASP A 46 21.40 -12.15 -2.25
N GLN A 47 20.30 -12.85 -2.51
CA GLN A 47 20.34 -14.19 -3.08
C GLN A 47 20.92 -14.23 -4.50
N SER A 48 20.97 -13.10 -5.22
CA SER A 48 21.61 -12.96 -6.53
C SER A 48 23.08 -12.53 -6.45
N GLY A 49 23.63 -12.33 -5.25
CA GLY A 49 24.98 -11.82 -5.04
C GLY A 49 25.13 -10.32 -5.22
N ASN A 50 24.00 -9.57 -5.29
CA ASN A 50 24.01 -8.12 -5.40
C ASN A 50 24.13 -7.48 -4.01
N GLU A 51 25.09 -6.58 -3.85
CA GLU A 51 25.35 -5.83 -2.61
C GLU A 51 24.87 -4.38 -2.69
N GLU A 52 24.13 -4.01 -3.72
CA GLU A 52 23.59 -2.65 -3.86
C GLU A 52 22.46 -2.41 -2.86
N ARG A 53 22.50 -1.27 -2.17
CA ARG A 53 21.44 -0.85 -1.25
C ARG A 53 20.23 -0.27 -1.96
N VAL A 54 20.42 0.20 -3.18
CA VAL A 54 19.35 0.80 -4.00
C VAL A 54 19.35 0.12 -5.34
N VAL A 55 18.23 -0.50 -5.69
CA VAL A 55 18.02 -1.18 -6.97
C VAL A 55 17.00 -0.39 -7.78
N TYR A 56 17.41 0.09 -8.94
CA TYR A 56 16.51 0.73 -9.89
C TYR A 56 15.86 -0.33 -10.77
N ALA A 57 14.53 -0.32 -10.85
CA ALA A 57 13.75 -1.32 -11.58
C ALA A 57 12.74 -0.63 -12.52
N PRO A 58 13.21 -0.08 -13.67
CA PRO A 58 12.32 0.52 -14.65
C PRO A 58 11.44 -0.56 -15.28
N GLN A 59 10.17 -0.21 -15.51
CA GLN A 59 9.22 -1.07 -16.20
C GLN A 59 9.29 -0.80 -17.71
N THR A 60 9.05 -1.80 -18.54
CA THR A 60 9.05 -1.65 -20.01
C THR A 60 7.82 -0.92 -20.53
N GLU A 61 6.78 -0.82 -19.74
CA GLU A 61 5.51 -0.13 -20.04
C GLU A 61 4.86 0.37 -18.75
N ASN A 62 3.94 1.33 -18.86
CA ASN A 62 3.19 1.80 -17.72
C ASN A 62 2.14 0.76 -17.30
N LEU A 63 2.42 0.07 -16.20
CA LEU A 63 1.57 -0.97 -15.62
C LEU A 63 0.57 -0.41 -14.57
N GLY A 64 0.54 0.90 -14.38
CA GLY A 64 -0.17 1.54 -13.28
C GLY A 64 0.45 1.23 -11.90
N GLY A 65 -0.14 1.77 -10.83
CA GLY A 65 0.34 1.53 -9.48
C GLY A 65 0.32 0.04 -9.11
N ALA A 66 -0.77 -0.65 -9.42
CA ALA A 66 -0.90 -2.08 -9.14
C ALA A 66 0.20 -2.94 -9.79
N GLY A 67 0.54 -2.63 -11.05
CA GLY A 67 1.61 -3.33 -11.77
C GLY A 67 2.99 -2.98 -11.21
N GLY A 68 3.23 -1.71 -10.87
CA GLY A 68 4.46 -1.27 -10.25
C GLY A 68 4.72 -1.98 -8.90
N PHE A 69 3.73 -2.02 -8.02
CA PHE A 69 3.82 -2.76 -6.75
C PHE A 69 4.02 -4.25 -6.96
N SER A 70 3.29 -4.85 -7.91
CA SER A 70 3.46 -6.27 -8.24
C SER A 70 4.88 -6.59 -8.69
N ALA A 71 5.44 -5.80 -9.61
CA ALA A 71 6.79 -5.97 -10.11
C ALA A 71 7.86 -5.73 -9.03
N GLY A 72 7.68 -4.70 -8.21
CA GLY A 72 8.59 -4.40 -7.09
C GLY A 72 8.62 -5.53 -6.05
N VAL A 73 7.44 -6.03 -5.65
CA VAL A 73 7.35 -7.17 -4.72
C VAL A 73 7.94 -8.43 -5.35
N ALA A 74 7.69 -8.70 -6.64
CA ALA A 74 8.27 -9.84 -7.35
C ALA A 74 9.80 -9.78 -7.33
N LYS A 75 10.36 -8.61 -7.67
CA LYS A 75 11.81 -8.41 -7.68
C LYS A 75 12.41 -8.58 -6.29
N ALA A 76 11.82 -7.98 -5.26
CA ALA A 76 12.28 -8.15 -3.88
C ALA A 76 12.16 -9.61 -3.40
N TYR A 77 11.11 -10.31 -3.84
CA TYR A 77 10.94 -11.73 -3.54
C TYR A 77 12.03 -12.58 -4.19
N GLU A 78 12.38 -12.34 -5.46
CA GLU A 78 13.48 -13.00 -6.16
C GLU A 78 14.82 -12.77 -5.47
N LEU A 79 15.07 -11.56 -4.99
CA LEU A 79 16.28 -11.18 -4.25
C LEU A 79 16.34 -11.73 -2.82
N GLY A 80 15.31 -12.42 -2.37
CA GLY A 80 15.31 -13.11 -1.08
C GLY A 80 14.84 -12.27 0.11
N ALA A 81 14.19 -11.13 -0.12
CA ALA A 81 13.66 -10.29 0.96
C ALA A 81 12.75 -11.11 1.89
N ALA A 82 12.95 -10.97 3.19
CA ALA A 82 12.11 -11.59 4.22
C ALA A 82 10.86 -10.75 4.52
N TRP A 83 10.96 -9.44 4.36
CA TRP A 83 9.90 -8.47 4.58
C TRP A 83 9.83 -7.47 3.42
N PHE A 84 8.62 -7.03 3.10
CA PHE A 84 8.33 -6.06 2.05
C PHE A 84 7.61 -4.87 2.68
N TRP A 85 8.24 -3.70 2.65
CA TRP A 85 7.63 -2.44 3.04
C TRP A 85 7.40 -1.61 1.80
N VAL A 86 6.15 -1.44 1.41
CA VAL A 86 5.74 -0.82 0.15
C VAL A 86 5.16 0.57 0.38
N MET A 87 5.46 1.50 -0.51
CA MET A 87 4.96 2.87 -0.45
C MET A 87 5.00 3.54 -1.82
N ASP A 88 4.16 4.57 -2.00
CA ASP A 88 4.19 5.47 -3.15
C ASP A 88 5.34 6.49 -3.04
N ASP A 89 5.61 7.22 -4.13
CA ASP A 89 6.65 8.24 -4.22
C ASP A 89 6.24 9.60 -3.63
N ASP A 90 4.96 9.77 -3.29
CA ASP A 90 4.39 10.99 -2.72
C ASP A 90 4.22 10.95 -1.19
N VAL A 91 4.99 10.09 -0.52
CA VAL A 91 5.05 10.01 0.94
C VAL A 91 6.47 10.26 1.46
N ALA A 92 6.57 10.83 2.66
CA ALA A 92 7.81 10.98 3.39
C ALA A 92 7.85 10.02 4.58
N VAL A 93 8.92 9.26 4.68
CA VAL A 93 9.18 8.36 5.81
C VAL A 93 9.54 9.19 7.04
N LEU A 94 8.82 8.99 8.14
CA LEU A 94 9.08 9.66 9.39
C LEU A 94 10.27 9.03 10.15
N PRO A 95 10.92 9.78 11.05
CA PRO A 95 11.96 9.24 11.91
C PRO A 95 11.47 7.99 12.66
N ASP A 96 12.35 7.01 12.83
CA ASP A 96 12.10 5.75 13.55
C ASP A 96 10.97 4.86 12.99
N ALA A 97 10.50 5.11 11.77
CA ALA A 97 9.43 4.34 11.16
C ALA A 97 9.72 2.83 11.13
N ILE A 98 10.93 2.44 10.73
CA ILE A 98 11.35 1.03 10.72
C ILE A 98 11.36 0.46 12.14
N ALA A 99 11.89 1.19 13.11
CA ALA A 99 11.90 0.76 14.52
C ALA A 99 10.48 0.59 15.08
N LYS A 100 9.57 1.49 14.71
CA LYS A 100 8.15 1.41 15.08
C LYS A 100 7.48 0.17 14.50
N LEU A 101 7.72 -0.14 13.24
CA LEU A 101 7.17 -1.32 12.58
C LEU A 101 7.79 -2.62 13.13
N ALA A 102 9.11 -2.64 13.35
CA ALA A 102 9.84 -3.81 13.83
C ALA A 102 9.32 -4.35 15.16
N LYS A 103 8.75 -3.51 16.04
CA LYS A 103 8.15 -3.96 17.31
C LYS A 103 7.02 -4.98 17.14
N TRP A 104 6.42 -5.02 15.97
CA TRP A 104 5.25 -5.84 15.69
C TRP A 104 5.56 -7.10 14.87
N THR A 105 6.75 -7.18 14.26
CA THR A 105 7.11 -8.25 13.33
C THR A 105 7.26 -9.62 13.98
N ASP A 106 7.54 -9.69 15.27
CA ASP A 106 7.61 -10.98 16.00
C ASP A 106 6.25 -11.68 16.17
N LYS A 107 5.15 -10.91 16.05
CA LYS A 107 3.79 -11.39 16.34
C LYS A 107 2.84 -11.29 15.16
N HIS A 108 3.14 -10.43 14.21
CA HIS A 108 2.25 -10.12 13.08
C HIS A 108 3.01 -10.13 11.77
N GLU A 109 2.37 -10.64 10.75
CA GLU A 109 2.98 -10.82 9.42
C GLU A 109 2.53 -9.77 8.40
N VAL A 110 1.47 -9.02 8.72
CA VAL A 110 0.98 -7.88 7.91
C VAL A 110 0.66 -6.73 8.86
N ILE A 111 1.35 -5.62 8.67
CA ILE A 111 1.33 -4.48 9.58
C ILE A 111 1.12 -3.21 8.77
N GLN A 112 0.10 -2.45 9.10
CA GLN A 112 -0.14 -1.11 8.59
C GLN A 112 0.18 -0.09 9.67
N GLY A 113 1.20 0.72 9.48
CA GLY A 113 1.43 1.87 10.35
C GLY A 113 0.45 2.99 10.07
N SER A 114 0.17 3.80 11.07
CA SER A 114 -0.62 5.02 10.91
C SER A 114 0.15 6.06 10.08
N ARG A 115 -0.59 7.01 9.50
CA ARG A 115 -0.03 8.01 8.59
C ARG A 115 -0.62 9.39 8.90
N PHE A 116 0.15 10.43 8.59
CA PHE A 116 -0.36 11.78 8.53
C PHE A 116 -0.73 12.16 7.09
N ASP A 117 -1.81 12.90 6.93
CA ASP A 117 -2.12 13.58 5.68
C ASP A 117 -1.16 14.76 5.47
N TYR A 118 -1.20 15.41 4.32
CA TYR A 118 -0.35 16.53 3.93
C TYR A 118 -0.36 17.68 4.97
N ASP A 119 -1.52 17.99 5.52
CA ASP A 119 -1.71 19.03 6.54
C ASP A 119 -1.28 18.62 7.96
N GLY A 120 -0.79 17.39 8.13
CA GLY A 120 -0.43 16.82 9.43
C GLY A 120 -1.62 16.27 10.23
N GLY A 121 -2.82 16.33 9.68
CA GLY A 121 -4.00 15.70 10.25
C GLY A 121 -4.00 14.18 10.06
N PRO A 122 -4.99 13.50 10.64
CA PRO A 122 -5.11 12.04 10.50
C PRO A 122 -5.42 11.65 9.05
N PHE A 123 -4.85 10.54 8.61
CA PHE A 123 -5.09 10.02 7.29
C PHE A 123 -6.41 9.25 7.22
N TYR A 124 -7.29 9.63 6.29
CA TYR A 124 -8.67 9.14 6.23
C TYR A 124 -8.88 7.83 5.47
N TRP A 125 -7.84 7.27 4.85
CA TRP A 125 -7.96 6.05 4.06
C TRP A 125 -7.61 4.79 4.84
N GLN A 126 -7.75 4.86 6.14
CA GLN A 126 -7.71 3.71 7.01
C GLN A 126 -9.14 3.17 7.13
N TYR A 127 -9.39 1.96 6.67
CA TYR A 127 -10.72 1.36 6.71
C TYR A 127 -10.68 -0.16 6.78
N ASP A 128 -11.68 -0.74 7.41
CA ASP A 128 -12.08 -2.14 7.21
C ASP A 128 -12.90 -2.26 5.93
N PHE A 129 -13.20 -3.46 5.51
CA PHE A 129 -13.94 -3.72 4.30
C PHE A 129 -15.30 -4.34 4.62
N ILE A 130 -16.40 -3.73 4.17
CA ILE A 130 -17.70 -4.39 4.22
C ILE A 130 -17.74 -5.40 3.07
N VAL A 131 -17.12 -6.56 3.30
CA VAL A 131 -16.86 -7.59 2.28
C VAL A 131 -18.09 -7.92 1.46
N PRO A 132 -19.31 -8.20 2.01
CA PRO A 132 -20.46 -8.55 1.20
C PRO A 132 -20.90 -7.45 0.23
N LEU A 133 -20.68 -6.18 0.57
CA LEU A 133 -20.96 -5.03 -0.28
C LEU A 133 -19.79 -4.67 -1.21
N GLY A 134 -18.58 -5.08 -0.86
CA GLY A 134 -17.36 -4.66 -1.54
C GLY A 134 -17.12 -3.16 -1.44
N ILE A 135 -17.33 -2.55 -0.28
CA ILE A 135 -17.13 -1.12 -0.02
C ILE A 135 -16.32 -0.88 1.26
N PRO A 136 -15.54 0.22 1.32
CA PRO A 136 -14.80 0.60 2.51
C PRO A 136 -15.72 0.94 3.69
N ASN A 137 -15.28 0.60 4.89
CA ASN A 137 -15.86 1.03 6.15
C ASN A 137 -14.81 1.83 6.93
N PRO A 138 -14.84 3.16 6.91
CA PRO A 138 -13.80 3.99 7.53
C PRO A 138 -13.62 3.66 9.00
N ILE A 139 -12.35 3.57 9.42
CA ILE A 139 -11.98 3.38 10.82
C ILE A 139 -11.77 4.75 11.45
N ALA A 140 -12.41 4.99 12.59
CA ALA A 140 -12.19 6.21 13.36
C ALA A 140 -10.71 6.31 13.80
N PRO A 141 -10.13 7.52 13.81
CA PRO A 141 -8.83 7.74 14.43
C PRO A 141 -8.83 7.21 15.87
N ALA A 142 -7.71 6.62 16.29
CA ALA A 142 -7.56 6.04 17.63
C ALA A 142 -8.48 4.83 17.97
N ALA A 143 -9.05 4.16 16.98
CA ALA A 143 -9.83 2.93 17.18
C ALA A 143 -8.96 1.69 17.48
N PHE A 144 -7.93 1.87 18.30
CA PHE A 144 -7.01 0.81 18.73
C PHE A 144 -7.50 0.26 20.06
N GLY A 145 -7.77 -1.04 20.13
CA GLY A 145 -8.22 -1.69 21.37
C GLY A 145 -7.13 -1.73 22.45
N PRO A 146 -7.41 -2.40 23.58
CA PRO A 146 -6.45 -2.53 24.70
C PRO A 146 -5.12 -3.18 24.30
N ALA A 147 -5.08 -3.94 23.23
CA ALA A 147 -3.87 -4.56 22.69
C ALA A 147 -2.92 -3.56 22.00
N GLY A 148 -3.34 -2.30 21.83
CA GLY A 148 -2.56 -1.27 21.15
C GLY A 148 -2.56 -1.38 19.63
N TYR A 149 -3.39 -2.24 19.04
CA TYR A 149 -3.58 -2.39 17.60
C TYR A 149 -5.03 -2.78 17.29
N ARG A 150 -5.38 -2.72 16.00
CA ARG A 150 -6.66 -3.22 15.48
C ARG A 150 -6.42 -4.24 14.38
N VAL A 151 -7.11 -5.38 14.41
CA VAL A 151 -7.15 -6.32 13.30
C VAL A 151 -7.98 -5.74 12.17
N MET A 152 -7.50 -5.91 10.94
CA MET A 152 -8.12 -5.42 9.70
C MET A 152 -8.25 -6.54 8.67
N ASP A 153 -9.06 -6.30 7.66
CA ASP A 153 -9.16 -7.13 6.46
C ASP A 153 -8.68 -6.38 5.20
N THR A 154 -7.96 -5.27 5.37
CA THR A 154 -7.38 -4.49 4.28
C THR A 154 -5.91 -4.20 4.54
N LEU A 155 -5.23 -3.74 3.50
CA LEU A 155 -3.90 -3.15 3.55
C LEU A 155 -3.89 -1.94 2.63
N CYS A 156 -3.01 -0.98 2.87
CA CYS A 156 -2.73 0.10 1.94
C CYS A 156 -1.26 0.05 1.55
N PHE A 157 -0.96 0.18 0.27
CA PHE A 157 0.43 0.19 -0.21
C PHE A 157 1.16 1.51 0.08
N GLU A 158 0.50 2.48 0.66
CA GLU A 158 1.19 3.58 1.33
C GLU A 158 1.63 3.15 2.75
N GLY A 159 2.74 2.40 2.84
CA GLY A 159 3.38 2.00 4.08
C GLY A 159 2.98 0.64 4.64
N GLY A 160 2.34 -0.19 3.84
CA GLY A 160 2.07 -1.58 4.22
C GLY A 160 3.35 -2.40 4.34
N LEU A 161 3.52 -3.10 5.46
CA LEU A 161 4.61 -4.04 5.71
C LEU A 161 4.06 -5.47 5.77
N PHE A 162 4.63 -6.38 4.99
CA PHE A 162 4.23 -7.79 5.03
C PHE A 162 5.43 -8.72 4.82
N ASN A 163 5.33 -9.92 5.38
CA ASN A 163 6.44 -10.85 5.32
C ASN A 163 6.37 -11.79 4.09
N ARG A 164 7.49 -12.46 3.84
CA ARG A 164 7.66 -13.37 2.70
C ARG A 164 6.66 -14.52 2.69
N ARG A 165 6.26 -15.06 3.86
CA ARG A 165 5.29 -16.16 3.94
C ARG A 165 3.96 -15.75 3.32
N VAL A 166 3.50 -14.52 3.58
CA VAL A 166 2.26 -14.00 3.01
C VAL A 166 2.33 -14.02 1.48
N VAL A 167 3.41 -13.50 0.89
CA VAL A 167 3.61 -13.55 -0.57
C VAL A 167 3.63 -14.98 -1.09
N THR A 168 4.27 -15.89 -0.37
CA THR A 168 4.32 -17.32 -0.74
C THR A 168 2.93 -17.95 -0.77
N GLU A 169 2.07 -17.62 0.19
CA GLU A 169 0.74 -18.23 0.34
C GLU A 169 -0.32 -17.61 -0.58
N ILE A 170 -0.33 -16.29 -0.72
CA ILE A 170 -1.38 -15.63 -1.51
C ILE A 170 -0.90 -15.14 -2.88
N GLY A 171 0.41 -15.23 -3.18
CA GLY A 171 1.02 -14.72 -4.40
C GLY A 171 1.23 -13.20 -4.38
N LEU A 172 1.69 -12.68 -5.50
CA LEU A 172 1.96 -11.26 -5.71
C LEU A 172 0.69 -10.40 -5.68
N PRO A 173 0.81 -9.07 -5.46
CA PRO A 173 -0.25 -8.12 -5.80
C PRO A 173 -0.71 -8.31 -7.24
N ASP A 174 -2.01 -8.15 -7.48
CA ASP A 174 -2.60 -8.43 -8.79
C ASP A 174 -2.47 -7.22 -9.75
N PRO A 175 -1.60 -7.27 -10.76
CA PRO A 175 -1.34 -6.14 -11.66
C PRO A 175 -2.55 -5.77 -12.53
N ARG A 176 -3.54 -6.67 -12.68
CA ARG A 176 -4.74 -6.44 -13.50
C ARG A 176 -5.61 -5.29 -12.99
N PHE A 177 -5.47 -4.93 -11.71
CA PHE A 177 -6.17 -3.78 -11.15
C PHE A 177 -5.74 -2.46 -11.80
N PHE A 178 -4.50 -2.32 -12.22
CA PHE A 178 -3.88 -1.13 -12.75
C PHE A 178 -3.79 0.00 -11.71
N ILE A 179 -4.92 0.46 -11.18
CA ILE A 179 -5.05 1.44 -10.09
C ILE A 179 -6.36 1.21 -9.34
N TYR A 180 -6.39 1.48 -8.03
CA TYR A 180 -7.49 1.27 -7.09
C TYR A 180 -7.84 -0.19 -6.79
N TRP A 181 -8.03 -0.46 -5.55
CA TRP A 181 -8.45 -1.73 -4.95
C TRP A 181 -7.40 -2.85 -4.96
N ASP A 182 -6.25 -2.65 -5.57
CA ASP A 182 -5.16 -3.62 -5.59
C ASP A 182 -4.60 -3.88 -4.19
N ASP A 183 -4.30 -2.82 -3.44
CA ASP A 183 -3.85 -2.83 -2.06
C ASP A 183 -4.91 -3.41 -1.10
N THR A 184 -6.15 -2.91 -1.21
CA THR A 184 -7.30 -3.38 -0.45
C THR A 184 -7.53 -4.88 -0.65
N MET A 185 -7.50 -5.34 -1.90
CA MET A 185 -7.70 -6.74 -2.24
C MET A 185 -6.49 -7.60 -1.84
N TYR A 186 -5.29 -7.03 -1.83
CA TYR A 186 -4.13 -7.73 -1.29
C TYR A 186 -4.27 -7.94 0.22
N GLY A 187 -4.69 -6.92 0.96
CA GLY A 187 -5.02 -7.02 2.38
C GLY A 187 -6.13 -8.02 2.67
N TYR A 188 -7.22 -8.00 1.87
CA TYR A 188 -8.30 -8.98 1.99
C TYR A 188 -7.81 -10.43 1.76
N ARG A 189 -6.95 -10.66 0.78
CA ARG A 189 -6.35 -11.99 0.55
C ARG A 189 -5.45 -12.38 1.71
N ALA A 190 -4.65 -11.45 2.22
CA ALA A 190 -3.80 -11.67 3.38
C ALA A 190 -4.61 -12.03 4.63
N SER A 191 -5.79 -11.40 4.83
CA SER A 191 -6.69 -11.71 5.94
C SER A 191 -7.24 -13.14 5.93
N LYS A 192 -7.09 -13.89 4.83
CA LYS A 192 -7.47 -15.30 4.73
C LYS A 192 -6.41 -16.27 5.26
N VAL A 193 -5.19 -15.79 5.43
CA VAL A 193 -4.03 -16.62 5.85
C VAL A 193 -3.36 -16.11 7.11
N THR A 194 -3.60 -14.85 7.49
CA THR A 194 -3.08 -14.22 8.72
C THR A 194 -4.04 -13.15 9.22
N ASN A 195 -3.66 -12.41 10.26
CA ASN A 195 -4.42 -11.28 10.78
C ASN A 195 -3.67 -9.97 10.49
N PRO A 196 -3.98 -9.26 9.41
CA PRO A 196 -3.44 -7.92 9.18
C PRO A 196 -3.82 -7.00 10.34
N ILE A 197 -2.90 -6.15 10.75
CA ILE A 197 -3.14 -5.19 11.82
C ILE A 197 -2.83 -3.76 11.37
N VAL A 198 -3.55 -2.80 11.95
CA VAL A 198 -3.14 -1.39 11.94
C VAL A 198 -2.66 -1.01 13.34
N VAL A 199 -1.56 -0.27 13.39
CA VAL A 199 -0.93 0.19 14.63
C VAL A 199 -0.95 1.72 14.72
N PRO A 200 -0.97 2.29 15.95
CA PRO A 200 -1.04 3.74 16.15
C PRO A 200 0.27 4.46 15.80
N ASP A 201 1.36 3.71 15.70
CA ASP A 201 2.67 4.28 15.35
C ASP A 201 2.61 4.98 13.99
N VAL A 202 2.78 6.29 13.97
CA VAL A 202 2.81 7.06 12.72
C VAL A 202 4.16 6.90 12.06
N ILE A 203 4.16 6.43 10.82
CA ILE A 203 5.37 6.03 10.07
C ILE A 203 5.61 6.87 8.81
N LEU A 204 4.57 7.41 8.22
CA LEU A 204 4.61 8.18 6.99
C LEU A 204 3.81 9.47 7.10
N ARG A 205 4.14 10.42 6.22
CA ARG A 205 3.38 11.63 5.96
C ARG A 205 3.27 11.84 4.46
N ARG A 206 2.10 12.19 3.97
CA ARG A 206 1.93 12.58 2.57
C ARG A 206 2.66 13.87 2.26
N THR A 207 3.25 13.97 1.07
CA THR A 207 3.98 15.16 0.61
C THR A 207 3.16 16.02 -0.34
N ARG A 208 2.02 15.50 -0.83
CA ARG A 208 1.13 16.22 -1.75
C ARG A 208 -0.26 16.37 -1.15
N GLU A 209 -0.84 17.55 -1.35
CA GLU A 209 -2.24 17.80 -1.04
C GLU A 209 -3.13 17.05 -2.02
N ILE A 210 -4.09 16.29 -1.50
CA ILE A 210 -5.20 15.78 -2.30
C ILE A 210 -6.41 16.65 -2.00
N GLY A 211 -6.93 17.33 -3.03
CA GLY A 211 -8.16 18.11 -2.92
C GLY A 211 -9.31 17.22 -2.44
N ASN A 212 -9.70 17.38 -1.20
CA ASN A 212 -10.80 16.66 -0.57
C ASN A 212 -11.97 17.60 -0.34
N TRP A 213 -13.18 17.15 -0.67
CA TRP A 213 -14.42 17.82 -0.26
C TRP A 213 -14.86 17.25 1.07
N ASP A 214 -15.08 18.17 2.02
CA ASP A 214 -15.63 17.81 3.32
C ASP A 214 -17.17 17.81 3.22
N ILE A 215 -17.78 16.66 3.49
CA ILE A 215 -19.22 16.54 3.62
C ILE A 215 -19.53 16.17 5.06
N ALA A 216 -20.11 17.09 5.81
CA ALA A 216 -20.50 16.92 7.21
C ALA A 216 -19.33 16.47 8.13
N GLY A 217 -18.13 17.04 7.95
CA GLY A 217 -16.96 16.73 8.77
C GLY A 217 -16.24 15.43 8.37
N VAL A 218 -16.64 14.82 7.27
CA VAL A 218 -15.99 13.61 6.75
C VAL A 218 -15.41 13.90 5.36
N ARG A 219 -14.09 13.96 5.25
CA ARG A 219 -13.38 14.10 3.98
C ARG A 219 -13.58 12.83 3.13
N GLN A 220 -14.60 12.80 2.28
CA GLN A 220 -14.96 11.57 1.55
C GLN A 220 -14.88 11.66 0.03
N LEU A 221 -14.77 12.85 -0.54
CA LEU A 221 -14.79 13.03 -1.97
C LEU A 221 -13.53 13.76 -2.43
N ASN A 222 -12.53 13.03 -2.84
CA ASN A 222 -11.40 13.57 -3.57
C ASN A 222 -11.76 13.75 -5.05
N SER A 223 -11.09 14.70 -5.72
CA SER A 223 -11.17 14.80 -7.18
C SER A 223 -10.64 13.51 -7.80
N THR A 224 -11.31 13.02 -8.82
CA THR A 224 -10.88 11.81 -9.50
C THR A 224 -11.05 11.96 -11.01
N SER A 225 -10.13 11.41 -11.79
CA SER A 225 -10.17 11.43 -13.25
C SER A 225 -11.19 10.43 -13.80
N ASP A 226 -11.53 10.59 -15.09
CA ASP A 226 -12.39 9.61 -15.77
C ASP A 226 -11.75 8.22 -15.83
N MET A 227 -10.42 8.17 -15.99
CA MET A 227 -9.65 6.94 -15.92
C MET A 227 -9.81 6.26 -14.56
N ASN A 228 -9.67 7.02 -13.47
CA ASN A 228 -9.82 6.49 -12.12
C ASN A 228 -11.23 5.96 -11.87
N ARG A 229 -12.28 6.68 -12.29
CA ARG A 229 -13.68 6.22 -12.21
C ARG A 229 -13.90 4.91 -12.96
N TYR A 230 -13.34 4.82 -14.18
CA TYR A 230 -13.38 3.58 -14.94
C TYR A 230 -12.78 2.42 -14.16
N HIS A 231 -11.58 2.58 -13.62
CA HIS A 231 -10.90 1.53 -12.86
C HIS A 231 -11.62 1.19 -11.55
N ILE A 232 -12.14 2.17 -10.81
CA ILE A 232 -12.95 1.94 -9.60
C ILE A 232 -14.13 0.99 -9.92
N MET A 233 -14.83 1.21 -11.04
CA MET A 233 -15.98 0.38 -11.41
C MET A 233 -15.57 -0.96 -12.04
N ARG A 234 -14.59 -0.96 -12.95
CA ARG A 234 -14.07 -2.17 -13.60
C ARG A 234 -13.54 -3.17 -12.57
N ASN A 235 -12.78 -2.68 -11.61
CA ASN A 235 -12.09 -3.52 -10.64
C ASN A 235 -13.04 -4.21 -9.67
N ARG A 236 -14.28 -3.76 -9.55
CA ARG A 236 -15.32 -4.52 -8.83
C ARG A 236 -15.54 -5.92 -9.42
N GLY A 237 -15.32 -6.10 -10.72
CA GLY A 237 -15.34 -7.42 -11.36
C GLY A 237 -14.22 -8.35 -10.85
N TYR A 238 -13.01 -7.83 -10.67
CA TYR A 238 -11.90 -8.59 -10.07
C TYR A 238 -12.15 -8.89 -8.60
N MET A 239 -12.66 -7.91 -7.86
CA MET A 239 -13.05 -8.04 -6.46
C MET A 239 -14.08 -9.16 -6.27
N ALA A 240 -15.14 -9.20 -7.12
CA ALA A 240 -16.15 -10.25 -7.11
C ALA A 240 -15.52 -11.64 -7.31
N ARG A 241 -14.55 -11.77 -8.22
CA ARG A 241 -13.84 -13.04 -8.44
C ARG A 241 -13.10 -13.52 -7.20
N TYR A 242 -12.41 -12.62 -6.49
CA TYR A 242 -11.77 -12.98 -5.23
C TYR A 242 -12.79 -13.38 -4.17
N PHE A 243 -13.89 -12.65 -4.03
CA PHE A 243 -14.96 -13.03 -3.10
C PHE A 243 -15.58 -14.39 -3.42
N MET A 244 -15.73 -14.73 -4.72
CA MET A 244 -16.16 -16.07 -5.12
C MET A 244 -15.13 -17.13 -4.72
N THR A 245 -13.84 -16.87 -4.96
CA THR A 245 -12.75 -17.79 -4.60
C THR A 245 -12.73 -18.14 -3.11
N TYR A 246 -12.99 -17.14 -2.25
CA TYR A 246 -12.98 -17.31 -0.79
C TYR A 246 -14.38 -17.59 -0.19
N GLY A 247 -15.43 -17.72 -1.01
CA GLY A 247 -16.78 -18.06 -0.53
C GLY A 247 -17.57 -16.89 0.07
N ASP A 248 -17.08 -15.67 -0.04
CA ASP A 248 -17.68 -14.46 0.53
C ASP A 248 -18.63 -13.74 -0.42
N PHE A 249 -18.73 -14.17 -1.68
CA PHE A 249 -19.55 -13.52 -2.69
C PHE A 249 -21.04 -13.69 -2.40
N ARG A 250 -21.76 -12.57 -2.28
CA ARG A 250 -23.21 -12.48 -2.10
C ARG A 250 -23.79 -11.64 -3.24
N PRO A 251 -24.29 -12.25 -4.32
CA PRO A 251 -24.61 -11.52 -5.56
C PRO A 251 -25.51 -10.30 -5.39
N LEU A 252 -26.61 -10.42 -4.64
CA LEU A 252 -27.54 -9.33 -4.41
C LEU A 252 -26.92 -8.19 -3.58
N VAL A 253 -26.21 -8.55 -2.52
CA VAL A 253 -25.57 -7.58 -1.62
C VAL A 253 -24.41 -6.88 -2.33
N PHE A 254 -23.58 -7.63 -3.05
CA PHE A 254 -22.51 -7.08 -3.87
C PHE A 254 -23.03 -6.18 -4.99
N GLY A 255 -24.16 -6.56 -5.61
CA GLY A 255 -24.88 -5.76 -6.59
C GLY A 255 -25.31 -4.41 -6.00
N LEU A 256 -25.90 -4.42 -4.80
CA LEU A 256 -26.23 -3.18 -4.06
C LEU A 256 -24.98 -2.32 -3.83
N GLY A 257 -23.90 -2.91 -3.35
CA GLY A 257 -22.61 -2.20 -3.16
C GLY A 257 -22.08 -1.60 -4.46
N THR A 258 -22.30 -2.29 -5.60
CA THR A 258 -21.93 -1.76 -6.93
C THR A 258 -22.78 -0.54 -7.31
N VAL A 259 -24.08 -0.58 -7.06
CA VAL A 259 -24.98 0.56 -7.29
C VAL A 259 -24.58 1.76 -6.40
N LEU A 260 -24.30 1.50 -5.13
CA LEU A 260 -23.83 2.56 -4.20
C LEU A 260 -22.49 3.19 -4.65
N THR A 261 -21.57 2.35 -5.13
CA THR A 261 -20.29 2.84 -5.68
C THR A 261 -20.52 3.69 -6.93
N ALA A 262 -21.37 3.24 -7.85
CA ALA A 262 -21.71 4.01 -9.06
C ALA A 262 -22.39 5.33 -8.71
N ALA A 263 -23.33 5.34 -7.78
CA ALA A 263 -23.98 6.56 -7.30
C ALA A 263 -22.98 7.55 -6.71
N LYS A 264 -22.02 7.08 -5.89
CA LYS A 264 -20.94 7.90 -5.36
C LYS A 264 -20.10 8.53 -6.49
N GLU A 265 -19.75 7.77 -7.52
CA GLU A 265 -18.97 8.29 -8.65
C GLU A 265 -19.75 9.29 -9.50
N VAL A 266 -21.07 9.12 -9.66
CA VAL A 266 -21.94 10.11 -10.32
C VAL A 266 -22.03 11.40 -9.50
N ILE A 267 -22.23 11.31 -8.18
CA ILE A 267 -22.23 12.49 -7.28
C ILE A 267 -20.89 13.23 -7.41
N ARG A 268 -19.77 12.50 -7.37
CA ARG A 268 -18.43 13.04 -7.52
C ARG A 268 -18.25 13.76 -8.87
N LEU A 269 -18.77 13.19 -9.95
CA LEU A 269 -18.72 13.78 -11.29
C LEU A 269 -19.48 15.10 -11.37
N VAL A 270 -20.64 15.19 -10.68
CA VAL A 270 -21.49 16.39 -10.68
C VAL A 270 -20.92 17.47 -9.77
N MET A 271 -20.45 17.11 -8.58
CA MET A 271 -20.01 18.08 -7.55
C MET A 271 -18.59 18.61 -7.78
N VAL A 272 -17.73 17.85 -8.43
CA VAL A 272 -16.30 18.21 -8.62
C VAL A 272 -16.01 18.84 -9.98
N ARG A 273 -16.97 18.91 -10.90
CA ARG A 273 -16.85 19.58 -12.20
C ARG A 273 -17.17 21.08 -12.16
N SER A 274 -17.51 21.64 -11.02
CA SER A 274 -17.82 23.09 -10.89
C SER A 274 -16.63 23.88 -10.38
#